data_9d32ddd4ad9bd13c7bd618b395a63517
#
_entry.id   9d32ddd4ad9bd13c7bd618b395a63517
#
_cell.length_a   1.000
_cell.length_b   1.000
_cell.length_c   1.000
_cell.angle_alpha   90.00
_cell.angle_beta   90.00
_cell.angle_gamma   90.00
#
_symmetry.space_group_name_H-M   'P 1'
#
loop_
_entity.id
_entity.type
_entity.pdbx_description
1 polymer ?
#
loop_
_entity_poly.entity_id
_entity_poly.type
_entity_poly.pdbx_seq_one_letter_code
_entity_poly.pdbx_strand_id
1 'polypeptide(L)'
;MTHDLATAVARLTEVLAAENAALTALDLPRAGAMLTEKTRAADAFVVAERVSRGTSSATGAAAPAHLRTLVVENQRLLQHAITVQGRVIGTIARAVSRALRDPIATRYGAQGRAAPTRLSAVAISARA
;
A
#
# COMPACT_ATOMS: atom_id res chain seq x y z
N MET A 1 13.34 -19.71 -22.53
CA MET A 1 13.21 -18.25 -22.50
C MET A 1 13.83 -17.67 -21.25
N THR A 2 15.15 -17.71 -21.22
CA THR A 2 15.95 -17.22 -20.07
C THR A 2 15.90 -15.71 -19.91
N HIS A 3 15.58 -14.99 -20.97
CA HIS A 3 15.45 -13.54 -20.87
C HIS A 3 14.25 -13.11 -20.02
N ASP A 4 13.32 -14.03 -19.81
CA ASP A 4 12.10 -13.71 -19.08
C ASP A 4 12.36 -13.46 -17.60
N LEU A 5 13.27 -14.23 -16.97
CA LEU A 5 13.63 -13.99 -15.57
C LEU A 5 14.36 -12.66 -15.40
N ALA A 6 15.35 -12.36 -16.24
CA ALA A 6 16.08 -11.11 -16.17
C ALA A 6 15.14 -9.91 -16.42
N THR A 7 14.26 -10.02 -17.39
CA THR A 7 13.25 -9.02 -17.71
C THR A 7 12.26 -8.84 -16.54
N ALA A 8 11.80 -9.95 -15.96
CA ALA A 8 10.89 -9.92 -14.83
C ALA A 8 11.53 -9.30 -13.59
N VAL A 9 12.79 -9.61 -13.32
CA VAL A 9 13.58 -9.00 -12.23
C VAL A 9 13.71 -7.49 -12.46
N ALA A 10 14.11 -7.09 -13.66
CA ALA A 10 14.27 -5.66 -13.99
C ALA A 10 12.96 -4.90 -13.80
N ARG A 11 11.86 -5.46 -14.30
CA ARG A 11 10.54 -4.82 -14.18
C ARG A 11 10.07 -4.70 -12.74
N LEU A 12 10.21 -5.76 -11.96
CA LEU A 12 9.84 -5.74 -10.55
C LEU A 12 10.71 -4.76 -9.77
N THR A 13 12.00 -4.70 -10.07
CA THR A 13 12.95 -3.74 -9.49
C THR A 13 12.50 -2.30 -9.74
N GLU A 14 12.15 -1.98 -10.99
CA GLU A 14 11.67 -0.64 -11.35
C GLU A 14 10.40 -0.26 -10.60
N VAL A 15 9.42 -1.15 -10.57
CA VAL A 15 8.13 -0.88 -9.92
C VAL A 15 8.31 -0.71 -8.42
N LEU A 16 9.09 -1.58 -7.76
CA LEU A 16 9.36 -1.46 -6.33
C LEU A 16 10.13 -0.20 -5.99
N ALA A 17 11.13 0.17 -6.79
CA ALA A 17 11.89 1.41 -6.57
C ALA A 17 10.99 2.64 -6.68
N ALA A 18 10.11 2.67 -7.67
CA ALA A 18 9.18 3.78 -7.86
C ALA A 18 8.14 3.85 -6.74
N GLU A 19 7.59 2.70 -6.32
CA GLU A 19 6.65 2.66 -5.19
C GLU A 19 7.33 3.08 -3.88
N ASN A 20 8.54 2.59 -3.63
CA ASN A 20 9.30 2.97 -2.43
C ASN A 20 9.57 4.49 -2.39
N ALA A 21 9.87 5.10 -3.53
CA ALA A 21 10.02 6.55 -3.62
C ALA A 21 8.71 7.29 -3.28
N ALA A 22 7.58 6.82 -3.81
CA ALA A 22 6.28 7.39 -3.51
C ALA A 22 5.90 7.23 -2.02
N LEU A 23 6.15 6.06 -1.44
CA LEU A 23 5.90 5.79 -0.04
C LEU A 23 6.79 6.63 0.88
N THR A 24 8.06 6.81 0.54
CA THR A 24 8.99 7.67 1.29
C THR A 24 8.50 9.12 1.30
N ALA A 25 7.96 9.58 0.18
CA ALA A 25 7.37 10.92 0.07
C ALA A 25 5.96 11.01 0.68
N LEU A 26 5.42 9.91 1.19
CA LEU A 26 4.03 9.79 1.67
C LEU A 26 3.01 10.18 0.60
N ASP A 27 3.36 9.98 -0.66
CA ASP A 27 2.45 10.13 -1.80
C ASP A 27 1.62 8.84 -1.96
N LEU A 28 0.67 8.66 -1.05
CA LEU A 28 -0.14 7.44 -0.98
C LEU A 28 -1.03 7.24 -2.22
N PRO A 29 -1.63 8.30 -2.81
CA PRO A 29 -2.38 8.11 -4.05
C PRO A 29 -1.52 7.56 -5.19
N ARG A 30 -0.29 8.04 -5.32
CA ARG A 30 0.64 7.54 -6.34
C ARG A 30 1.04 6.10 -6.07
N ALA A 31 1.39 5.77 -4.82
CA ALA A 31 1.71 4.39 -4.43
C ALA A 31 0.54 3.45 -4.71
N GLY A 32 -0.67 3.85 -4.37
CA GLY A 32 -1.89 3.07 -4.62
C GLY A 32 -2.16 2.84 -6.11
N ALA A 33 -1.91 3.85 -6.94
CA ALA A 33 -2.06 3.74 -8.38
C ALA A 33 -1.11 2.72 -9.02
N MET A 34 -0.02 2.38 -8.34
CA MET A 34 0.98 1.42 -8.82
C MET A 34 0.66 -0.03 -8.45
N LEU A 35 -0.37 -0.29 -7.66
CA LEU A 35 -0.67 -1.61 -7.13
C LEU A 35 -0.89 -2.66 -8.23
N THR A 36 -1.65 -2.33 -9.26
CA THR A 36 -1.93 -3.24 -10.38
C THR A 36 -0.64 -3.62 -11.12
N GLU A 37 0.20 -2.65 -11.38
CA GLU A 37 1.47 -2.86 -12.07
C GLU A 37 2.42 -3.69 -11.22
N LYS A 38 2.51 -3.40 -9.92
CA LYS A 38 3.29 -4.17 -8.96
C LYS A 38 2.83 -5.63 -8.92
N THR A 39 1.53 -5.87 -8.85
CA THR A 39 0.99 -7.23 -8.83
C THR A 39 1.37 -7.98 -10.10
N ARG A 40 1.23 -7.36 -11.26
CA ARG A 40 1.62 -7.97 -12.54
C ARG A 40 3.11 -8.29 -12.59
N ALA A 41 3.94 -7.37 -12.12
CA ALA A 41 5.39 -7.56 -12.10
C ALA A 41 5.80 -8.69 -11.15
N ALA A 42 5.17 -8.76 -9.97
CA ALA A 42 5.42 -9.82 -9.00
C ALA A 42 4.98 -11.19 -9.53
N ASP A 43 3.80 -11.28 -10.14
CA ASP A 43 3.29 -12.52 -10.73
C ASP A 43 4.21 -12.99 -11.87
N ALA A 44 4.65 -12.09 -12.73
CA ALA A 44 5.57 -12.40 -13.81
C ALA A 44 6.92 -12.92 -13.27
N PHE A 45 7.41 -12.33 -12.20
CA PHE A 45 8.63 -12.79 -11.53
C PHE A 45 8.47 -14.22 -10.98
N VAL A 46 7.36 -14.49 -10.28
CA VAL A 46 7.10 -15.82 -9.72
C VAL A 46 7.05 -16.89 -10.82
N VAL A 47 6.36 -16.59 -11.92
CA VAL A 47 6.28 -17.51 -13.06
C VAL A 47 7.66 -17.73 -13.70
N ALA A 48 8.40 -16.67 -13.96
CA ALA A 48 9.73 -16.74 -14.57
C ALA A 48 10.72 -17.49 -13.68
N GLU A 49 10.66 -17.27 -12.37
CA GLU A 49 11.49 -17.99 -11.41
C GLU A 49 11.18 -19.49 -11.41
N ARG A 50 9.92 -19.86 -11.43
CA ARG A 50 9.48 -21.25 -11.47
C ARG A 50 9.98 -21.96 -12.73
N VAL A 51 9.85 -21.31 -13.88
CA VAL A 51 10.34 -21.83 -15.16
C VAL A 51 11.85 -21.98 -15.12
N SER A 52 12.57 -20.99 -14.60
CA SER A 52 14.04 -21.02 -14.49
C SER A 52 14.51 -22.18 -13.60
N ARG A 53 13.85 -22.45 -12.50
CA ARG A 53 14.17 -23.58 -11.62
C ARG A 53 13.93 -24.92 -12.29
N GLY A 54 12.93 -25.03 -13.13
CA GLY A 54 12.63 -26.25 -13.87
C GLY A 54 13.64 -26.56 -14.95
N THR A 55 14.36 -25.58 -15.47
CA THR A 55 15.33 -25.72 -16.53
C THR A 55 16.79 -25.83 -16.05
N SER A 56 17.04 -25.43 -14.81
CA SER A 56 18.39 -25.45 -14.22
C SER A 56 18.41 -26.38 -13.02
N SER A 57 19.13 -27.50 -13.16
CA SER A 57 19.26 -28.49 -12.09
C SER A 57 20.23 -28.06 -10.98
N ALA A 58 20.94 -26.99 -11.17
CA ALA A 58 21.93 -26.50 -10.21
C ALA A 58 21.58 -25.11 -9.74
N THR A 59 21.39 -24.99 -8.44
CA THR A 59 21.23 -23.72 -7.75
C THR A 59 19.95 -22.99 -8.09
N GLY A 60 18.92 -23.21 -7.29
CA GLY A 60 17.81 -22.26 -7.23
C GLY A 60 18.39 -20.86 -7.14
N ALA A 61 18.27 -20.10 -8.23
CA ALA A 61 18.77 -18.75 -8.25
C ALA A 61 18.01 -17.96 -7.17
N ALA A 62 18.67 -17.70 -6.05
CA ALA A 62 18.16 -16.79 -5.06
C ALA A 62 17.87 -15.46 -5.76
N ALA A 63 16.79 -14.81 -5.39
CA ALA A 63 16.47 -13.48 -5.90
C ALA A 63 17.70 -12.58 -5.75
N PRO A 64 18.00 -11.72 -6.74
CA PRO A 64 19.15 -10.81 -6.65
C PRO A 64 19.12 -10.02 -5.35
N ALA A 65 20.29 -9.81 -4.75
CA ALA A 65 20.40 -9.11 -3.46
C ALA A 65 19.73 -7.74 -3.49
N HIS A 66 19.87 -7.02 -4.59
CA HIS A 66 19.24 -5.70 -4.75
C HIS A 66 17.70 -5.79 -4.72
N LEU A 67 17.13 -6.79 -5.39
CA LEU A 67 15.68 -7.00 -5.38
C LEU A 67 15.19 -7.35 -3.97
N ARG A 68 15.92 -8.21 -3.26
CA ARG A 68 15.58 -8.54 -1.86
C ARG A 68 15.59 -7.30 -0.96
N THR A 69 16.57 -6.44 -1.12
CA THR A 69 16.66 -5.17 -0.37
C THR A 69 15.46 -4.28 -0.66
N LEU A 70 15.06 -4.16 -1.92
CA LEU A 70 13.88 -3.38 -2.30
C LEU A 70 12.58 -3.95 -1.73
N VAL A 71 12.44 -5.27 -1.71
CA VAL A 71 11.28 -5.94 -1.13
C VAL A 71 11.17 -5.67 0.37
N VAL A 72 12.26 -5.80 1.11
CA VAL A 72 12.30 -5.55 2.55
C VAL A 72 11.97 -4.08 2.83
N GLU A 73 12.56 -3.16 2.10
CA GLU A 73 12.28 -1.73 2.23
C GLU A 73 10.84 -1.40 1.88
N ASN A 74 10.29 -2.00 0.83
CA ASN A 74 8.89 -1.85 0.44
C ASN A 74 7.96 -2.27 1.58
N GLN A 75 8.21 -3.42 2.19
CA GLN A 75 7.41 -3.91 3.31
C GLN A 75 7.45 -2.96 4.50
N ARG A 76 8.65 -2.48 4.84
CA ARG A 76 8.83 -1.49 5.92
C ARG A 76 8.06 -0.20 5.65
N LEU A 77 8.16 0.32 4.44
CA LEU A 77 7.49 1.55 4.03
C LEU A 77 5.97 1.41 4.00
N LEU A 78 5.47 0.27 3.53
CA LEU A 78 4.03 -0.03 3.55
C LEU A 78 3.49 -0.09 4.98
N GLN A 79 4.19 -0.75 5.89
CA GLN A 79 3.80 -0.79 7.30
C GLN A 79 3.80 0.59 7.92
N HIS A 80 4.80 1.41 7.61
CA HIS A 80 4.86 2.79 8.07
C HIS A 80 3.68 3.61 7.54
N ALA A 81 3.35 3.49 6.25
CA ALA A 81 2.22 4.18 5.64
C ALA A 81 0.88 3.78 6.29
N ILE A 82 0.69 2.50 6.57
CA ILE A 82 -0.49 2.00 7.27
C ILE A 82 -0.58 2.61 8.67
N THR A 83 0.53 2.67 9.40
CA THR A 83 0.59 3.26 10.73
C THR A 83 0.24 4.75 10.71
N VAL A 84 0.82 5.50 9.78
CA VAL A 84 0.55 6.94 9.61
C VAL A 84 -0.93 7.16 9.27
N GLN A 85 -1.45 6.40 8.33
CA GLN A 85 -2.85 6.50 7.92
C GLN A 85 -3.80 6.16 9.08
N GLY A 86 -3.46 5.14 9.87
CA GLY A 86 -4.20 4.77 11.07
C GLY A 86 -4.22 5.87 12.12
N ARG A 87 -3.11 6.59 12.30
CA ARG A 87 -3.05 7.76 13.21
C ARG A 87 -3.93 8.89 12.74
N VAL A 88 -3.95 9.19 11.45
CA VAL A 88 -4.80 10.23 10.86
C VAL A 88 -6.27 9.88 11.07
N ILE A 89 -6.67 8.65 10.76
CA ILE A 89 -8.03 8.15 10.97
C ILE A 89 -8.41 8.25 12.45
N GLY A 90 -7.52 7.83 13.35
CA GLY A 90 -7.75 7.91 14.80
C GLY A 90 -7.93 9.34 15.29
N THR A 91 -7.15 10.28 14.76
CA THR A 91 -7.26 11.70 15.09
C THR A 91 -8.60 12.27 14.65
N ILE A 92 -9.04 11.96 13.44
CA ILE A 92 -10.34 12.38 12.91
C ILE A 92 -11.47 11.79 13.76
N ALA A 93 -11.40 10.50 14.07
CA ALA A 93 -12.41 9.83 14.89
C ALA A 93 -12.53 10.46 16.28
N ARG A 94 -11.39 10.80 16.91
CA ARG A 94 -11.39 11.49 18.22
C ARG A 94 -11.95 12.90 18.13
N ALA A 95 -11.60 13.64 17.09
CA ALA A 95 -12.11 15.01 16.88
C ALA A 95 -13.63 15.01 16.68
N VAL A 96 -14.13 14.05 15.89
CA VAL A 96 -15.56 13.87 15.68
C VAL A 96 -16.27 13.47 16.97
N SER A 97 -15.72 12.55 17.75
CA SER A 97 -16.27 12.13 19.04
C SER A 97 -16.35 13.30 20.02
N ARG A 98 -15.33 14.16 20.06
CA ARG A 98 -15.34 15.36 20.88
C ARG A 98 -16.40 16.36 20.45
N ALA A 99 -16.53 16.58 19.15
CA ALA A 99 -17.55 17.46 18.59
C ALA A 99 -18.97 16.98 18.95
N LEU A 100 -19.20 15.67 18.93
CA LEU A 100 -20.49 15.10 19.32
C LEU A 100 -20.79 15.19 20.83
N ARG A 101 -19.75 15.30 21.68
CA ARG A 101 -19.91 15.46 23.12
C ARG A 101 -20.06 16.90 23.56
N ASP A 102 -19.71 17.87 22.73
CA ASP A 102 -19.89 19.29 23.01
C ASP A 102 -21.39 19.61 23.09
N PRO A 103 -21.87 20.27 24.15
CA PRO A 103 -23.28 20.63 24.29
C PRO A 103 -23.80 21.46 23.11
N ILE A 104 -23.00 22.32 22.54
CA ILE A 104 -23.36 23.11 21.35
C ILE A 104 -23.49 22.21 20.12
N ALA A 105 -22.55 21.32 19.92
CA ALA A 105 -22.57 20.35 18.83
C ALA A 105 -23.74 19.36 18.97
N THR A 106 -24.09 18.97 20.21
CA THR A 106 -25.26 18.12 20.49
C THR A 106 -26.56 18.81 20.10
N ARG A 107 -26.69 20.12 20.35
CA ARG A 107 -27.84 20.92 19.92
C ARG A 107 -27.96 20.94 18.39
N TYR A 108 -26.85 21.17 17.69
CA TYR A 108 -26.82 21.14 16.22
C TYR A 108 -27.05 19.74 15.68
N GLY A 109 -26.52 18.73 16.35
CA GLY A 109 -26.72 17.33 15.98
C GLY A 109 -28.18 16.87 16.09
N ALA A 110 -28.92 17.40 17.09
CA ALA A 110 -30.33 17.09 17.25
C ALA A 110 -31.20 17.75 16.15
N GLN A 111 -30.72 18.85 15.54
CA GLN A 111 -31.39 19.56 14.45
C GLN A 111 -30.88 19.10 13.07
N GLY A 112 -29.64 18.64 12.99
CA GLY A 112 -28.99 18.23 11.74
C GLY A 112 -28.85 16.70 11.65
N ARG A 113 -29.87 16.02 11.17
CA ARG A 113 -29.89 14.56 11.03
C ARG A 113 -28.81 14.02 10.08
N ALA A 114 -28.11 14.87 9.37
CA ALA A 114 -27.05 14.49 8.42
C ALA A 114 -25.70 14.18 9.08
N ALA A 115 -25.46 14.54 10.34
CA ALA A 115 -24.18 14.34 11.01
C ALA A 115 -23.75 12.87 11.11
N PRO A 116 -24.63 11.92 11.50
CA PRO A 116 -24.25 10.48 11.52
C PRO A 116 -23.94 9.93 10.13
N THR A 117 -24.63 10.39 9.10
CA THR A 117 -24.41 9.98 7.71
C THR A 117 -23.05 10.44 7.20
N ARG A 118 -22.64 11.67 7.54
CA ARG A 118 -21.32 12.21 7.19
C ARG A 118 -20.20 11.40 7.84
N LEU A 119 -20.37 10.99 9.09
CA LEU A 119 -19.39 10.15 9.79
C LEU A 119 -19.23 8.80 9.13
N SER A 120 -20.33 8.17 8.72
CA SER A 120 -20.29 6.90 7.98
C SER A 120 -19.59 7.04 6.63
N ALA A 121 -19.84 8.13 5.91
CA ALA A 121 -19.20 8.40 4.63
C ALA A 121 -17.68 8.58 4.79
N VAL A 122 -17.22 9.30 5.82
CA VAL A 122 -15.79 9.46 6.10
C VAL A 122 -15.15 8.12 6.43
N ALA A 123 -15.80 7.29 7.24
CA ALA A 123 -15.29 5.96 7.59
C ALA A 123 -15.17 5.05 6.36
N ILE A 124 -16.12 5.08 5.45
CA ILE A 124 -16.09 4.33 4.20
C ILE A 124 -14.96 4.81 3.29
N SER A 125 -14.80 6.13 3.14
CA SER A 125 -13.72 6.72 2.35
C SER A 125 -12.35 6.35 2.87
N ALA A 126 -12.18 6.25 4.19
CA ALA A 126 -10.92 5.87 4.80
C ALA A 126 -10.55 4.41 4.56
N ARG A 127 -11.52 3.54 4.27
CA ARG A 127 -11.27 2.12 3.94
C ARG A 127 -11.02 1.88 2.45
N ALA A 128 -11.46 2.76 1.61
CA ALA A 128 -11.25 2.68 0.18
C ALA A 128 -9.86 3.18 -0.21
#